data_452e280e681706951fb651c3939ceca1
#
_entry.id   452e280e681706951fb651c3939ceca1
#
_cell.length_a   1.000
_cell.length_b   1.000
_cell.length_c   1.000
_cell.angle_alpha   90.00
_cell.angle_beta   90.00
_cell.angle_gamma   90.00
#
_symmetry.space_group_name_H-M   'P 1'
#
loop_
_entity.id
_entity.type
_entity.pdbx_description
1 polymer ?
#
loop_
_entity_poly.entity_id
_entity_poly.type
_entity_poly.pdbx_seq_one_letter_code
_entity_poly.pdbx_strand_id
1 'polypeptide(L)'
;MRLSDLCFLCLLLFKLAMHPLFPKASTLTETVIAAAIEVHRDKGAGLIESIYEWCLLKELGLRGLECVSQKSLRIEYKGFTREEPLRFDVLVESCVLVEAKAVEKVLPIHKAQLLSYMKLLNVPVGLLINFHELKVTDGIHRLILSGANR
;
A
#
# COMPACT_ATOMS: atom_id res chain seq x y z
N MET A 1 -16.80 -13.30 -36.74
CA MET A 1 -16.26 -12.59 -35.58
C MET A 1 -15.09 -11.78 -36.08
N ARG A 2 -15.15 -10.45 -35.98
CA ARG A 2 -14.08 -9.59 -36.49
C ARG A 2 -12.93 -9.54 -35.48
N LEU A 3 -11.67 -9.38 -35.96
CA LEU A 3 -10.49 -9.25 -35.09
C LEU A 3 -10.65 -8.15 -34.01
N SER A 4 -11.47 -7.11 -34.31
CA SER A 4 -11.83 -6.05 -33.35
C SER A 4 -12.63 -6.57 -32.14
N ASP A 5 -13.48 -7.58 -32.34
CA ASP A 5 -14.33 -8.15 -31.29
C ASP A 5 -13.54 -9.07 -30.35
N LEU A 6 -12.52 -9.77 -30.89
CA LEU A 6 -11.58 -10.54 -30.06
C LEU A 6 -10.71 -9.62 -29.17
N CYS A 7 -10.27 -8.48 -29.70
CA CYS A 7 -9.47 -7.52 -28.95
C CYS A 7 -10.30 -6.86 -27.84
N PHE A 8 -11.58 -6.56 -28.11
CA PHE A 8 -12.50 -5.99 -27.13
C PHE A 8 -12.88 -7.01 -26.04
N LEU A 9 -13.09 -8.27 -26.42
CA LEU A 9 -13.36 -9.37 -25.49
C LEU A 9 -12.12 -9.67 -24.61
N CYS A 10 -10.93 -9.64 -25.21
CA CYS A 10 -9.66 -9.82 -24.49
C CYS A 10 -9.42 -8.67 -23.48
N LEU A 11 -9.72 -7.42 -23.85
CA LEU A 11 -9.68 -6.25 -22.96
C LEU A 11 -10.72 -6.33 -21.84
N LEU A 12 -11.92 -6.86 -22.11
CA LEU A 12 -12.96 -7.08 -21.10
C LEU A 12 -12.59 -8.21 -20.14
N LEU A 13 -12.01 -9.31 -20.65
CA LEU A 13 -11.52 -10.43 -19.83
C LEU A 13 -10.31 -10.02 -18.99
N PHE A 14 -9.45 -9.14 -19.50
CA PHE A 14 -8.33 -8.57 -18.71
C PHE A 14 -8.81 -7.64 -17.58
N LYS A 15 -9.98 -6.98 -17.73
CA LYS A 15 -10.62 -6.17 -16.67
C LYS A 15 -11.31 -7.01 -15.59
N LEU A 16 -11.53 -8.30 -15.84
CA LEU A 16 -12.19 -9.25 -14.91
C LEU A 16 -11.21 -10.15 -14.17
N ALA A 17 -9.91 -10.08 -14.46
CA ALA A 17 -8.92 -10.90 -13.79
C ALA A 17 -8.45 -10.23 -12.50
N MET A 18 -8.45 -11.00 -11.40
CA MET A 18 -7.85 -10.60 -10.13
C MET A 18 -6.40 -10.16 -10.33
N HIS A 19 -5.99 -9.10 -9.61
CA HIS A 19 -4.61 -8.64 -9.66
C HIS A 19 -3.63 -9.78 -9.30
N PRO A 20 -2.57 -10.04 -10.09
CA PRO A 20 -1.70 -11.21 -9.90
C PRO A 20 -1.08 -11.31 -8.50
N LEU A 21 -0.78 -10.15 -7.89
CA LEU A 21 -0.18 -10.06 -6.55
C LEU A 21 -1.21 -10.00 -5.41
N PHE A 22 -2.52 -9.98 -5.70
CA PHE A 22 -3.54 -9.85 -4.67
C PHE A 22 -3.54 -11.01 -3.66
N PRO A 23 -3.41 -12.29 -4.05
CA PRO A 23 -3.36 -13.38 -3.07
C PRO A 23 -2.16 -13.26 -2.13
N LYS A 24 -0.97 -12.95 -2.66
CA LYS A 24 0.24 -12.71 -1.87
C LYS A 24 0.05 -11.52 -0.93
N ALA A 25 -0.43 -10.39 -1.44
CA ALA A 25 -0.69 -9.18 -0.66
C ALA A 25 -1.70 -9.43 0.47
N SER A 26 -2.77 -10.18 0.18
CA SER A 26 -3.78 -10.51 1.18
C SER A 26 -3.21 -11.33 2.34
N THR A 27 -2.38 -12.31 2.06
CA THR A 27 -1.69 -13.11 3.08
C THR A 27 -0.69 -12.29 3.89
N LEU A 28 0.10 -11.42 3.22
CA LEU A 28 1.08 -10.56 3.88
C LEU A 28 0.47 -9.50 4.80
N THR A 29 -0.79 -9.14 4.59
CA THR A 29 -1.49 -8.15 5.41
C THR A 29 -1.43 -8.50 6.90
N GLU A 30 -1.61 -9.76 7.27
CA GLU A 30 -1.56 -10.22 8.66
C GLU A 30 -0.17 -10.04 9.26
N THR A 31 0.87 -10.35 8.51
CA THR A 31 2.26 -10.18 8.96
C THR A 31 2.62 -8.71 9.16
N VAL A 32 2.16 -7.83 8.25
CA VAL A 32 2.38 -6.39 8.37
C VAL A 32 1.64 -5.81 9.58
N ILE A 33 0.41 -6.23 9.81
CA ILE A 33 -0.38 -5.81 10.98
C ILE A 33 0.30 -6.30 12.28
N ALA A 34 0.77 -7.54 12.31
CA ALA A 34 1.50 -8.07 13.47
C ALA A 34 2.79 -7.28 13.74
N ALA A 35 3.51 -6.85 12.70
CA ALA A 35 4.67 -5.98 12.85
C ALA A 35 4.30 -4.60 13.43
N ALA A 36 3.21 -4.00 12.96
CA ALA A 36 2.72 -2.72 13.50
C ALA A 36 2.29 -2.82 14.98
N ILE A 37 1.65 -3.93 15.37
CA ILE A 37 1.30 -4.21 16.76
C ILE A 37 2.56 -4.30 17.63
N GLU A 38 3.60 -4.98 17.15
CA GLU A 38 4.87 -5.09 17.87
C GLU A 38 5.54 -3.72 18.06
N VAL A 39 5.62 -2.92 17.00
CA VAL A 39 6.15 -1.55 17.06
C VAL A 39 5.36 -0.70 18.06
N HIS A 40 4.05 -0.76 18.01
CA HIS A 40 3.19 0.03 18.91
C HIS A 40 3.30 -0.44 20.36
N ARG A 41 3.45 -1.75 20.59
CA ARG A 41 3.67 -2.32 21.93
C ARG A 41 4.99 -1.84 22.54
N ASP A 42 6.04 -1.73 21.74
CA ASP A 42 7.37 -1.29 22.19
C ASP A 42 7.44 0.23 22.38
N LYS A 43 6.84 1.02 21.49
CA LYS A 43 6.98 2.49 21.44
C LYS A 43 5.81 3.24 22.08
N GLY A 44 4.62 2.65 22.15
CA GLY A 44 3.39 3.33 22.56
C GLY A 44 2.88 4.32 21.52
N ALA A 45 1.82 5.05 21.88
CA ALA A 45 1.29 6.16 21.10
C ALA A 45 2.03 7.47 21.43
N GLY A 46 1.91 8.49 20.55
CA GLY A 46 2.35 9.85 20.83
C GLY A 46 3.71 10.24 20.28
N LEU A 47 4.40 9.37 19.55
CA LEU A 47 5.63 9.72 18.84
C LEU A 47 5.35 10.31 17.47
N ILE A 48 6.36 10.94 16.86
CA ILE A 48 6.27 11.46 15.49
C ILE A 48 6.26 10.32 14.46
N GLU A 49 5.63 10.57 13.33
CA GLU A 49 5.39 9.61 12.25
C GLU A 49 6.67 8.93 11.76
N SER A 50 7.76 9.68 11.57
CA SER A 50 9.03 9.16 11.08
C SER A 50 9.68 8.10 11.99
N ILE A 51 9.41 8.13 13.29
CA ILE A 51 9.89 7.09 14.22
C ILE A 51 9.16 5.78 13.99
N TYR A 52 7.83 5.84 13.83
CA TYR A 52 7.02 4.64 13.55
C TYR A 52 7.36 4.04 12.18
N GLU A 53 7.54 4.89 11.16
CA GLU A 53 7.99 4.46 9.83
C GLU A 53 9.31 3.68 9.92
N TRP A 54 10.30 4.25 10.58
CA TRP A 54 11.61 3.62 10.76
C TRP A 54 11.51 2.31 11.53
N CYS A 55 10.78 2.28 12.66
CA CYS A 55 10.60 1.07 13.46
C CYS A 55 9.89 -0.03 12.67
N LEU A 56 8.83 0.33 11.92
CA LEU A 56 8.08 -0.61 11.10
C LEU A 56 8.95 -1.23 10.01
N LEU A 57 9.76 -0.40 9.33
CA LEU A 57 10.71 -0.86 8.32
C LEU A 57 11.70 -1.89 8.91
N LYS A 58 12.22 -1.62 10.12
CA LYS A 58 13.14 -2.54 10.81
C LYS A 58 12.45 -3.84 11.23
N GLU A 59 11.27 -3.74 11.80
CA GLU A 59 10.49 -4.91 12.25
C GLU A 59 10.11 -5.82 11.08
N LEU A 60 9.70 -5.26 9.93
CA LEU A 60 9.41 -6.03 8.73
C LEU A 60 10.67 -6.72 8.17
N GLY A 61 11.81 -6.03 8.18
CA GLY A 61 13.09 -6.62 7.81
C GLY A 61 13.51 -7.77 8.73
N LEU A 62 13.31 -7.65 10.05
CA LEU A 62 13.55 -8.74 11.00
C LEU A 62 12.67 -9.96 10.73
N ARG A 63 11.51 -9.77 10.14
CA ARG A 63 10.60 -10.85 9.68
C ARG A 63 10.99 -11.42 8.32
N GLY A 64 12.10 -10.98 7.73
CA GLY A 64 12.62 -11.47 6.44
C GLY A 64 11.85 -10.94 5.22
N LEU A 65 11.12 -9.83 5.37
CA LEU A 65 10.37 -9.22 4.26
C LEU A 65 11.20 -8.16 3.56
N GLU A 66 11.16 -8.17 2.23
CA GLU A 66 11.76 -7.12 1.40
C GLU A 66 10.90 -5.85 1.47
N CYS A 67 11.53 -4.73 1.88
CA CYS A 67 10.86 -3.45 2.05
C CYS A 67 11.63 -2.33 1.38
N VAL A 68 10.92 -1.44 0.69
CA VAL A 68 11.47 -0.22 0.11
C VAL A 68 10.62 0.99 0.50
N SER A 69 11.25 2.16 0.66
CA SER A 69 10.59 3.43 1.01
C SER A 69 10.62 4.47 -0.12
N GLN A 70 11.22 4.13 -1.24
CA GLN A 70 11.32 5.01 -2.40
C GLN A 70 11.41 4.20 -3.69
N LYS A 71 10.74 4.69 -4.74
CA LYS A 71 10.81 4.11 -6.08
C LYS A 71 10.73 5.22 -7.12
N SER A 72 11.61 5.20 -8.12
CA SER A 72 11.45 6.05 -9.29
C SER A 72 10.39 5.48 -10.21
N LEU A 73 9.44 6.32 -10.61
CA LEU A 73 8.35 5.96 -11.51
C LEU A 73 8.31 6.90 -12.70
N ARG A 74 8.01 6.32 -13.85
CA ARG A 74 7.66 7.08 -15.03
C ARG A 74 6.18 7.44 -14.99
N ILE A 75 5.90 8.73 -14.85
CA ILE A 75 4.53 9.27 -14.88
C ILE A 75 4.23 9.67 -16.31
N GLU A 76 3.07 9.24 -16.80
CA GLU A 76 2.57 9.60 -18.12
C GLU A 76 1.28 10.40 -18.00
N TYR A 77 1.19 11.51 -18.75
CA TYR A 77 -0.01 12.33 -18.86
C TYR A 77 -0.19 12.83 -20.30
N LYS A 78 -1.23 12.38 -20.97
CA LYS A 78 -1.58 12.79 -22.35
C LYS A 78 -0.41 12.77 -23.35
N GLY A 79 0.44 11.73 -23.27
CA GLY A 79 1.62 11.56 -24.11
C GLY A 79 2.89 12.24 -23.59
N PHE A 80 2.80 13.07 -22.55
CA PHE A 80 3.96 13.61 -21.85
C PHE A 80 4.43 12.63 -20.78
N THR A 81 5.74 12.48 -20.64
CA THR A 81 6.34 11.58 -19.66
C THR A 81 7.31 12.32 -18.75
N ARG A 82 7.36 11.93 -17.49
CA ARG A 82 8.27 12.45 -16.48
C ARG A 82 8.72 11.33 -15.57
N GLU A 83 10.02 11.30 -15.25
CA GLU A 83 10.55 10.47 -14.17
C GLU A 83 10.35 11.20 -12.84
N GLU A 84 9.73 10.53 -11.88
CA GLU A 84 9.45 11.08 -10.56
C GLU A 84 9.93 10.13 -9.48
N PRO A 85 10.82 10.57 -8.56
CA PRO A 85 11.16 9.78 -7.37
C PRO A 85 9.96 9.83 -6.39
N LEU A 86 9.16 8.78 -6.37
CA LEU A 86 8.02 8.68 -5.47
C LEU A 86 8.49 8.21 -4.09
N ARG A 87 8.23 9.02 -3.08
CA ARG A 87 8.45 8.67 -1.67
C ARG A 87 7.14 8.19 -1.06
N PHE A 88 7.21 7.07 -0.39
CA PHE A 88 6.14 6.46 0.40
C PHE A 88 6.79 5.82 1.63
N ASP A 89 6.02 5.53 2.66
CA ASP A 89 6.60 5.07 3.91
C ASP A 89 7.21 3.67 3.75
N VAL A 90 6.40 2.67 3.38
CA VAL A 90 6.91 1.31 3.18
C VAL A 90 6.13 0.59 2.07
N LEU A 91 6.85 0.03 1.10
CA LEU A 91 6.32 -0.94 0.14
C LEU A 91 6.89 -2.32 0.48
N VAL A 92 6.03 -3.25 0.86
CA VAL A 92 6.39 -4.59 1.30
C VAL A 92 6.21 -5.58 0.15
N GLU A 93 7.28 -6.33 -0.17
CA GLU A 93 7.27 -7.39 -1.18
C GLU A 93 6.66 -6.95 -2.52
N SER A 94 6.76 -5.68 -2.85
CA SER A 94 6.16 -5.05 -4.05
C SER A 94 4.64 -5.19 -4.19
N CYS A 95 3.93 -5.59 -3.14
CA CYS A 95 2.49 -5.88 -3.22
C CYS A 95 1.62 -5.32 -2.09
N VAL A 96 2.20 -4.84 -0.99
CA VAL A 96 1.47 -4.13 0.08
C VAL A 96 2.10 -2.77 0.32
N LEU A 97 1.33 -1.71 0.10
CA LEU A 97 1.77 -0.34 0.40
C LEU A 97 1.29 0.06 1.79
N VAL A 98 2.20 0.47 2.65
CA VAL A 98 1.90 0.90 4.02
C VAL A 98 2.16 2.38 4.17
N GLU A 99 1.20 3.09 4.76
CA GLU A 99 1.28 4.50 5.13
C GLU A 99 1.11 4.60 6.64
N ALA A 100 2.15 5.02 7.33
CA ALA A 100 2.12 5.28 8.77
C ALA A 100 1.62 6.71 9.04
N LYS A 101 0.74 6.85 10.02
CA LYS A 101 0.24 8.14 10.50
C LYS A 101 0.37 8.22 12.01
N ALA A 102 0.56 9.44 12.49
CA ALA A 102 0.55 9.79 13.91
C ALA A 102 -0.33 11.04 14.09
N VAL A 103 -1.63 10.91 13.85
CA VAL A 103 -2.62 11.99 13.82
C VAL A 103 -3.79 11.69 14.75
N GLU A 104 -4.41 12.74 15.29
CA GLU A 104 -5.61 12.59 16.12
C GLU A 104 -6.75 11.89 15.38
N LYS A 105 -6.89 12.19 14.08
CA LYS A 105 -7.96 11.63 13.25
C LYS A 105 -7.47 11.38 11.82
N VAL A 106 -7.71 10.19 11.35
CA VAL A 106 -7.51 9.86 9.92
C VAL A 106 -8.58 10.55 9.08
N LEU A 107 -8.14 11.41 8.17
CA LEU A 107 -9.02 12.16 7.25
C LEU A 107 -9.19 11.42 5.92
N PRO A 108 -10.27 11.71 5.16
CA PRO A 108 -10.47 11.13 3.82
C PRO A 108 -9.30 11.37 2.88
N ILE A 109 -8.61 12.51 2.98
CA ILE A 109 -7.45 12.84 2.14
C ILE A 109 -6.28 11.86 2.36
N HIS A 110 -6.06 11.36 3.57
CA HIS A 110 -5.02 10.36 3.85
C HIS A 110 -5.28 9.05 3.10
N LYS A 111 -6.54 8.60 3.08
CA LYS A 111 -6.95 7.41 2.32
C LYS A 111 -6.86 7.63 0.80
N ALA A 112 -7.25 8.82 0.33
CA ALA A 112 -7.14 9.19 -1.08
C ALA A 112 -5.69 9.21 -1.56
N GLN A 113 -4.75 9.72 -0.74
CA GLN A 113 -3.32 9.71 -1.02
C GLN A 113 -2.80 8.28 -1.17
N LEU A 114 -3.11 7.40 -0.22
CA LEU A 114 -2.70 6.00 -0.30
C LEU A 114 -3.24 5.31 -1.55
N LEU A 115 -4.53 5.51 -1.89
CA LEU A 115 -5.14 4.96 -3.10
C LEU A 115 -4.47 5.48 -4.38
N SER A 116 -4.08 6.76 -4.41
CA SER A 116 -3.38 7.35 -5.57
C SER A 116 -2.01 6.72 -5.76
N TYR A 117 -1.27 6.49 -4.68
CA TYR A 117 0.03 5.81 -4.74
C TYR A 117 -0.11 4.33 -5.11
N MET A 118 -1.13 3.65 -4.59
CA MET A 118 -1.44 2.26 -5.01
C MET A 118 -1.68 2.17 -6.51
N LYS A 119 -2.40 3.14 -7.11
CA LYS A 119 -2.62 3.19 -8.56
C LYS A 119 -1.32 3.41 -9.33
N LEU A 120 -0.50 4.37 -8.92
CA LEU A 120 0.78 4.68 -9.57
C LEU A 120 1.74 3.51 -9.52
N LEU A 121 1.80 2.81 -8.37
CA LEU A 121 2.69 1.66 -8.14
C LEU A 121 2.10 0.34 -8.65
N ASN A 122 0.83 0.33 -9.06
CA ASN A 122 0.07 -0.88 -9.38
C ASN A 122 0.12 -1.91 -8.25
N VAL A 123 -0.20 -1.47 -7.03
CA VAL A 123 -0.16 -2.29 -5.82
C VAL A 123 -1.59 -2.63 -5.39
N PRO A 124 -1.94 -3.91 -5.19
CA PRO A 124 -3.33 -4.32 -4.97
C PRO A 124 -3.87 -4.01 -3.58
N VAL A 125 -3.02 -3.95 -2.56
CA VAL A 125 -3.43 -3.73 -1.16
C VAL A 125 -2.65 -2.59 -0.53
N GLY A 126 -3.34 -1.70 0.16
CA GLY A 126 -2.77 -0.65 0.99
C GLY A 126 -3.22 -0.76 2.44
N LEU A 127 -2.33 -0.43 3.35
CA LEU A 127 -2.60 -0.32 4.78
C LEU A 127 -2.26 1.10 5.24
N LEU A 128 -3.25 1.83 5.74
CA LEU A 128 -3.02 3.06 6.48
C LEU A 128 -3.09 2.72 7.97
N ILE A 129 -2.02 3.02 8.71
CA ILE A 129 -1.86 2.65 10.11
C ILE A 129 -1.64 3.92 10.93
N ASN A 130 -2.63 4.29 11.73
CA ASN A 130 -2.50 5.41 12.66
C ASN A 130 -1.96 4.93 14.01
N PHE A 131 -0.69 5.22 14.28
CA PHE A 131 -0.01 4.85 15.53
C PHE A 131 -0.39 5.75 16.72
N HIS A 132 -1.16 6.80 16.49
CA HIS A 132 -1.63 7.68 17.56
C HIS A 132 -2.79 7.10 18.37
N GLU A 133 -3.44 6.06 17.85
CA GLU A 133 -4.47 5.34 18.59
C GLU A 133 -3.89 4.64 19.82
N LEU A 134 -4.64 4.63 20.92
CA LEU A 134 -4.23 3.90 22.14
C LEU A 134 -4.10 2.39 21.89
N LYS A 135 -4.88 1.89 20.97
CA LYS A 135 -4.82 0.53 20.45
C LYS A 135 -4.63 0.60 18.93
N VAL A 136 -3.46 0.24 18.44
CA VAL A 136 -3.11 0.42 17.02
C VAL A 136 -4.08 -0.25 16.06
N THR A 137 -4.70 -1.36 16.46
CA THR A 137 -5.70 -2.06 15.63
C THR A 137 -6.92 -1.21 15.29
N ASP A 138 -7.25 -0.23 16.12
CA ASP A 138 -8.40 0.67 15.90
C ASP A 138 -8.04 1.73 14.84
N GLY A 139 -6.76 1.98 14.62
CA GLY A 139 -6.23 2.90 13.60
C GLY A 139 -5.84 2.24 12.28
N ILE A 140 -6.11 0.95 12.08
CA ILE A 140 -5.75 0.25 10.84
C ILE A 140 -6.89 0.32 9.83
N HIS A 141 -6.57 0.87 8.65
CA HIS A 141 -7.47 0.90 7.50
C HIS A 141 -6.86 0.13 6.34
N ARG A 142 -7.52 -0.94 5.93
CA ARG A 142 -7.14 -1.73 4.76
C ARG A 142 -7.88 -1.23 3.52
N LEU A 143 -7.13 -0.94 2.47
CA LEU A 143 -7.64 -0.49 1.18
C LEU A 143 -7.30 -1.53 0.10
N ILE A 144 -8.21 -1.73 -0.83
CA ILE A 144 -8.03 -2.62 -1.97
C ILE A 144 -8.14 -1.78 -3.23
N LEU A 145 -7.19 -1.92 -4.14
CA LEU A 145 -7.25 -1.26 -5.44
C LEU A 145 -8.48 -1.76 -6.20
N SER A 146 -9.23 -0.83 -6.80
CA SER A 146 -10.47 -1.19 -7.52
C SER A 146 -10.23 -2.28 -8.56
N GLY A 147 -10.97 -3.38 -8.46
CA GLY A 147 -10.84 -4.54 -9.33
C GLY A 147 -9.73 -5.54 -8.95
N ALA A 148 -8.89 -5.24 -7.96
CA ALA A 148 -7.77 -6.13 -7.62
C ALA A 148 -8.19 -7.49 -7.03
N ASN A 149 -9.36 -7.57 -6.43
CA ASN A 149 -9.90 -8.76 -5.76
C ASN A 149 -11.02 -9.49 -6.53
N ARG A 150 -11.14 -9.22 -7.84
CA ARG A 150 -12.21 -9.78 -8.70
C ARG A 150 -11.65 -10.72 -9.73
#